data_01880e860c51f8efaba6714d9bfb5ee0
#
_entry.id   01880e860c51f8efaba6714d9bfb5ee0
#
_cell.length_a   1.000
_cell.length_b   1.000
_cell.length_c   1.000
_cell.angle_alpha   90.00
_cell.angle_beta   90.00
_cell.angle_gamma   90.00
#
_symmetry.space_group_name_H-M   'P 1'
#
loop_
_entity.id
_entity.type
_entity.pdbx_description
1 polymer ?
#
loop_
_entity_poly.entity_id
_entity_poly.type
_entity_poly.pdbx_seq_one_letter_code
_entity_poly.pdbx_strand_id
1 'polypeptide(L)'
;MKRFDPEPQYALTGPTYFMGDVHGDYDLVEADLYIRDYTPGNLILLGDIGLGFCFEEVDKTRQFYDFCSSLGKLGWTVYAVRGNHDRPAEWRCAPNSVKVEGFPRLLKDNTTIAINDHLFYVTGGGVSLDRHRRTPGKSWWEDEPMYVPPEAVKELKGKVYGVLSHVGPMPTGRIPVSTSDAGLEQDLERERIQVRRLLKMKPKKWFYGHYHKDDLQLVDDTDCICLGVRSLYPFLDYGM
;
A
#
# COMPACT_ATOMS: atom_id res chain seq x y z
N MET A 1 2.80 -23.62 11.99
CA MET A 1 2.99 -22.73 10.83
C MET A 1 1.63 -22.56 10.18
N LYS A 2 1.09 -21.33 10.09
CA LYS A 2 -0.14 -21.10 9.30
C LYS A 2 0.22 -21.28 7.82
N ARG A 3 -0.53 -22.11 7.11
CA ARG A 3 -0.40 -22.27 5.67
C ARG A 3 -0.75 -20.92 5.02
N PHE A 4 0.05 -20.46 4.06
CA PHE A 4 -0.32 -19.30 3.26
C PHE A 4 -1.56 -19.66 2.44
N ASP A 5 -2.61 -18.83 2.51
CA ASP A 5 -3.85 -19.05 1.78
C ASP A 5 -3.78 -18.23 0.47
N PRO A 6 -3.72 -18.88 -0.70
CA PRO A 6 -3.68 -18.17 -1.98
C PRO A 6 -5.04 -17.62 -2.44
N GLU A 7 -6.14 -17.96 -1.74
CA GLU A 7 -7.46 -17.41 -2.10
C GLU A 7 -7.48 -15.89 -1.92
N PRO A 8 -7.94 -15.13 -2.94
CA PRO A 8 -7.93 -13.68 -2.87
C PRO A 8 -8.89 -13.16 -1.79
N GLN A 9 -8.42 -12.21 -0.97
CA GLN A 9 -9.22 -11.53 0.04
C GLN A 9 -10.41 -10.79 -0.61
N TYR A 10 -10.20 -10.22 -1.78
CA TYR A 10 -11.21 -9.54 -2.60
C TYR A 10 -11.01 -9.86 -4.08
N ALA A 11 -12.11 -9.92 -4.83
CA ALA A 11 -12.12 -9.91 -6.29
C ALA A 11 -12.77 -8.59 -6.77
N LEU A 12 -11.98 -7.77 -7.46
CA LEU A 12 -12.35 -6.46 -7.95
C LEU A 12 -12.60 -6.53 -9.45
N THR A 13 -13.68 -5.91 -9.91
CA THR A 13 -14.01 -5.76 -11.32
C THR A 13 -14.24 -4.29 -11.66
N GLY A 14 -14.06 -3.93 -12.91
CA GLY A 14 -14.28 -2.56 -13.40
C GLY A 14 -13.08 -1.64 -13.24
N PRO A 15 -13.29 -0.33 -13.41
CA PRO A 15 -12.23 0.66 -13.31
C PRO A 15 -11.50 0.58 -11.98
N THR A 16 -10.19 0.50 -12.02
CA THR A 16 -9.35 0.40 -10.82
C THR A 16 -8.20 1.39 -10.92
N TYR A 17 -7.94 2.08 -9.82
CA TYR A 17 -6.93 3.12 -9.74
C TYR A 17 -6.04 2.88 -8.53
N PHE A 18 -4.73 3.04 -8.72
CA PHE A 18 -3.75 3.04 -7.64
C PHE A 18 -3.36 4.48 -7.31
N MET A 19 -3.28 4.80 -6.03
CA MET A 19 -2.85 6.12 -5.57
C MET A 19 -1.72 5.99 -4.57
N GLY A 20 -0.69 6.82 -4.72
CA GLY A 20 0.39 6.96 -3.76
C GLY A 20 -0.06 7.59 -2.44
N ASP A 21 0.91 7.93 -1.63
CA ASP A 21 0.76 8.44 -0.26
C ASP A 21 -0.25 9.59 -0.16
N VAL A 22 -1.20 9.48 0.77
CA VAL A 22 -2.26 10.49 0.96
C VAL A 22 -1.98 11.42 2.14
N HIS A 23 -1.36 10.92 3.21
CA HIS A 23 -1.03 11.65 4.45
C HIS A 23 -2.20 12.43 5.05
N GLY A 24 -3.43 11.95 4.85
CA GLY A 24 -4.64 12.57 5.37
C GLY A 24 -5.11 13.81 4.58
N ASP A 25 -4.63 14.02 3.36
CA ASP A 25 -5.10 15.08 2.45
C ASP A 25 -6.34 14.66 1.68
N TYR A 26 -7.34 14.12 2.38
CA TYR A 26 -8.52 13.49 1.78
C TYR A 26 -9.36 14.44 0.92
N ASP A 27 -9.51 15.70 1.35
CA ASP A 27 -10.26 16.70 0.60
C ASP A 27 -9.63 16.99 -0.77
N LEU A 28 -8.29 16.97 -0.84
CA LEU A 28 -7.57 17.15 -2.10
C LEU A 28 -7.71 15.94 -3.02
N VAL A 29 -7.74 14.72 -2.47
CA VAL A 29 -8.01 13.51 -3.25
C VAL A 29 -9.41 13.54 -3.84
N GLU A 30 -10.43 13.89 -3.04
CA GLU A 30 -11.81 13.98 -3.49
C GLU A 30 -11.97 15.05 -4.60
N ALA A 31 -11.34 16.20 -4.41
CA ALA A 31 -11.33 17.27 -5.41
C ALA A 31 -10.65 16.84 -6.72
N ASP A 32 -9.50 16.15 -6.65
CA ASP A 32 -8.78 15.66 -7.83
C ASP A 32 -9.61 14.63 -8.61
N LEU A 33 -10.26 13.69 -7.94
CA LEU A 33 -11.12 12.69 -8.57
C LEU A 33 -12.31 13.35 -9.30
N TYR A 34 -12.90 14.38 -8.67
CA TYR A 34 -14.02 15.12 -9.25
C TYR A 34 -13.61 16.00 -10.44
N ILE A 35 -12.53 16.80 -10.28
CA ILE A 35 -12.09 17.75 -11.31
C ILE A 35 -11.61 17.04 -12.58
N ARG A 36 -10.96 15.88 -12.43
CA ARG A 36 -10.45 15.09 -13.56
C ARG A 36 -11.49 14.15 -14.16
N ASP A 37 -12.71 14.15 -13.66
CA ASP A 37 -13.86 13.37 -14.16
C ASP A 37 -13.54 11.86 -14.30
N TYR A 38 -12.88 11.30 -13.29
CA TYR A 38 -12.60 9.86 -13.28
C TYR A 38 -13.89 9.05 -13.09
N THR A 39 -14.05 8.01 -13.89
CA THR A 39 -15.17 7.07 -13.74
C THR A 39 -15.08 6.37 -12.38
N PRO A 40 -16.13 6.43 -11.53
CA PRO A 40 -16.12 5.72 -10.25
C PRO A 40 -15.82 4.22 -10.39
N GLY A 41 -15.09 3.69 -9.42
CA GLY A 41 -14.65 2.30 -9.41
C GLY A 41 -13.88 1.97 -8.14
N ASN A 42 -12.82 1.20 -8.27
CA ASN A 42 -11.98 0.80 -7.15
C ASN A 42 -10.80 1.78 -7.00
N LEU A 43 -10.67 2.42 -5.85
CA LEU A 43 -9.52 3.25 -5.49
C LEU A 43 -8.67 2.50 -4.46
N ILE A 44 -7.43 2.16 -4.82
CA ILE A 44 -6.48 1.45 -3.95
C ILE A 44 -5.39 2.40 -3.52
N LEU A 45 -5.38 2.77 -2.24
CA LEU A 45 -4.37 3.63 -1.61
C LEU A 45 -3.17 2.76 -1.22
N LEU A 46 -1.97 3.14 -1.66
CA LEU A 46 -0.73 2.37 -1.48
C LEU A 46 0.03 2.72 -0.19
N GLY A 47 -0.72 2.94 0.89
CA GLY A 47 -0.19 3.23 2.22
C GLY A 47 -0.10 4.71 2.55
N ASP A 48 0.36 4.98 3.76
CA ASP A 48 0.47 6.33 4.35
C ASP A 48 -0.82 7.14 4.22
N ILE A 49 -1.94 6.46 4.55
CA ILE A 49 -3.25 7.11 4.57
C ILE A 49 -3.47 7.94 5.85
N GLY A 50 -2.75 7.64 6.95
CA GLY A 50 -2.84 8.32 8.23
C GLY A 50 -3.85 7.68 9.20
N LEU A 51 -4.27 6.43 8.97
CA LEU A 51 -5.22 5.73 9.83
C LEU A 51 -4.59 5.34 11.18
N GLY A 52 -5.14 5.89 12.27
CA GLY A 52 -4.62 5.71 13.63
C GLY A 52 -3.28 6.40 13.89
N PHE A 53 -2.78 7.20 12.95
CA PHE A 53 -1.59 8.01 13.11
C PHE A 53 -1.95 9.34 13.77
N CYS A 54 -1.35 9.61 14.93
CA CYS A 54 -1.56 10.84 15.68
C CYS A 54 -0.23 11.58 15.83
N PHE A 55 -0.10 12.68 15.10
CA PHE A 55 1.05 13.57 15.17
C PHE A 55 0.56 14.96 15.60
N GLU A 56 1.27 15.58 16.55
CA GLU A 56 0.88 16.89 17.12
C GLU A 56 -0.60 16.96 17.57
N GLU A 57 -1.07 15.90 18.25
CA GLU A 57 -2.46 15.75 18.76
C GLU A 57 -3.55 15.72 17.66
N VAL A 58 -3.18 15.55 16.40
CA VAL A 58 -4.13 15.39 15.28
C VAL A 58 -4.26 13.92 14.91
N ASP A 59 -5.45 13.36 15.12
CA ASP A 59 -5.83 12.01 14.64
C ASP A 59 -6.78 12.14 13.46
N LYS A 60 -6.36 11.65 12.31
CA LYS A 60 -7.11 11.71 11.04
C LYS A 60 -8.03 10.52 10.80
N THR A 61 -8.14 9.60 11.73
CA THR A 61 -8.97 8.39 11.59
C THR A 61 -10.41 8.69 11.20
N ARG A 62 -11.06 9.62 11.91
CA ARG A 62 -12.45 10.00 11.58
C ARG A 62 -12.57 10.58 10.17
N GLN A 63 -11.66 11.47 9.80
CA GLN A 63 -11.65 12.09 8.47
C GLN A 63 -11.51 11.06 7.36
N PHE A 64 -10.71 9.99 7.58
CA PHE A 64 -10.59 8.88 6.64
C PHE A 64 -11.91 8.15 6.42
N TYR A 65 -12.65 7.85 7.50
CA TYR A 65 -13.96 7.20 7.37
C TYR A 65 -15.00 8.11 6.70
N ASP A 66 -15.01 9.41 7.01
CA ASP A 66 -15.88 10.39 6.38
C ASP A 66 -15.57 10.50 4.87
N PHE A 67 -14.30 10.54 4.48
CA PHE A 67 -13.85 10.49 3.09
C PHE A 67 -14.33 9.22 2.37
N CYS A 68 -14.14 8.03 2.96
CA CYS A 68 -14.61 6.80 2.36
C CYS A 68 -16.14 6.76 2.18
N SER A 69 -16.86 7.33 3.15
CA SER A 69 -18.33 7.45 3.08
C SER A 69 -18.77 8.41 1.98
N SER A 70 -18.07 9.54 1.81
CA SER A 70 -18.32 10.51 0.73
C SER A 70 -18.11 9.86 -0.64
N LEU A 71 -16.95 9.23 -0.82
CA LEU A 71 -16.63 8.54 -2.08
C LEU A 71 -17.59 7.38 -2.37
N GLY A 72 -18.03 6.64 -1.35
CA GLY A 72 -19.02 5.57 -1.51
C GLY A 72 -20.34 6.07 -2.14
N LYS A 73 -20.84 7.23 -1.69
CA LYS A 73 -22.05 7.85 -2.27
C LYS A 73 -21.88 8.25 -3.74
N LEU A 74 -20.64 8.42 -4.19
CA LEU A 74 -20.28 8.70 -5.58
C LEU A 74 -19.96 7.43 -6.39
N GLY A 75 -20.13 6.24 -5.81
CA GLY A 75 -19.91 4.96 -6.48
C GLY A 75 -18.47 4.43 -6.40
N TRP A 76 -17.61 5.06 -5.59
CA TRP A 76 -16.25 4.56 -5.36
C TRP A 76 -16.20 3.50 -4.27
N THR A 77 -15.29 2.55 -4.40
CA THR A 77 -14.90 1.65 -3.32
C THR A 77 -13.43 1.87 -2.96
N VAL A 78 -13.17 2.23 -1.72
CA VAL A 78 -11.81 2.52 -1.24
C VAL A 78 -11.18 1.28 -0.60
N TYR A 79 -10.01 0.91 -1.08
CA TYR A 79 -9.13 -0.12 -0.52
C TYR A 79 -7.85 0.55 -0.02
N ALA A 80 -7.22 -0.02 1.00
CA ALA A 80 -6.00 0.56 1.55
C ALA A 80 -4.96 -0.52 1.90
N VAL A 81 -3.75 -0.35 1.39
CA VAL A 81 -2.53 -1.02 1.84
C VAL A 81 -1.99 -0.24 3.04
N ARG A 82 -1.34 -0.90 3.97
CA ARG A 82 -0.74 -0.26 5.15
C ARG A 82 0.58 0.43 4.80
N GLY A 83 0.75 1.69 5.20
CA GLY A 83 2.04 2.39 5.18
C GLY A 83 2.73 2.42 6.55
N ASN A 84 3.82 3.18 6.66
CA ASN A 84 4.50 3.42 7.93
C ASN A 84 3.91 4.60 8.72
N HIS A 85 3.04 5.42 8.12
CA HIS A 85 2.18 6.40 8.80
C HIS A 85 0.78 5.82 9.08
N ASP A 86 0.66 4.51 9.24
CA ASP A 86 -0.60 3.84 9.53
C ASP A 86 -0.43 2.91 10.72
N ARG A 87 -1.39 2.91 11.65
CA ARG A 87 -1.35 2.08 12.84
C ARG A 87 -1.52 0.59 12.48
N PRO A 88 -0.51 -0.29 12.68
CA PRO A 88 -0.59 -1.69 12.25
C PRO A 88 -1.77 -2.46 12.86
N ALA A 89 -2.21 -2.08 14.07
CA ALA A 89 -3.32 -2.73 14.75
C ALA A 89 -4.64 -2.63 13.97
N GLU A 90 -4.87 -1.56 13.19
CA GLU A 90 -6.08 -1.38 12.40
C GLU A 90 -6.19 -2.48 11.33
N TRP A 91 -5.08 -2.80 10.66
CA TRP A 91 -5.04 -3.88 9.66
C TRP A 91 -5.14 -5.27 10.26
N ARG A 92 -4.53 -5.51 11.44
CA ARG A 92 -4.66 -6.81 12.13
C ARG A 92 -6.09 -7.10 12.58
N CYS A 93 -6.79 -6.07 13.04
CA CYS A 93 -8.17 -6.18 13.53
C CYS A 93 -9.21 -6.06 12.40
N ALA A 94 -8.80 -5.66 11.19
CA ALA A 94 -9.71 -5.52 10.06
C ALA A 94 -10.42 -6.85 9.75
N PRO A 95 -11.72 -6.82 9.41
CA PRO A 95 -12.43 -8.01 8.95
C PRO A 95 -11.84 -8.53 7.64
N ASN A 96 -11.98 -9.84 7.39
CA ASN A 96 -11.50 -10.46 6.15
C ASN A 96 -12.23 -9.95 4.90
N SER A 97 -13.48 -9.51 5.06
CA SER A 97 -14.25 -8.90 3.99
C SER A 97 -15.19 -7.85 4.56
N VAL A 98 -15.35 -6.74 3.84
CA VAL A 98 -16.30 -5.67 4.13
C VAL A 98 -17.20 -5.52 2.92
N LYS A 99 -18.53 -5.56 3.15
CA LYS A 99 -19.54 -5.40 2.10
C LYS A 99 -20.38 -4.14 2.27
N VAL A 100 -20.05 -3.32 3.27
CA VAL A 100 -20.76 -2.07 3.55
C VAL A 100 -20.26 -1.00 2.59
N GLU A 101 -21.18 -0.39 1.86
CA GLU A 101 -20.88 0.76 0.98
C GLU A 101 -20.34 1.93 1.80
N GLY A 102 -19.36 2.64 1.24
CA GLY A 102 -18.71 3.78 1.89
C GLY A 102 -17.83 3.40 3.10
N PHE A 103 -17.61 2.11 3.35
CA PHE A 103 -16.70 1.67 4.39
C PHE A 103 -15.37 1.20 3.78
N PRO A 104 -14.20 1.62 4.35
CA PRO A 104 -12.90 1.24 3.80
C PRO A 104 -12.64 -0.26 3.89
N ARG A 105 -11.95 -0.79 2.90
CA ARG A 105 -11.51 -2.18 2.83
C ARG A 105 -10.01 -2.25 3.05
N LEU A 106 -9.59 -2.50 4.29
CA LEU A 106 -8.18 -2.63 4.63
C LEU A 106 -7.65 -3.97 4.10
N LEU A 107 -6.68 -3.88 3.19
CA LEU A 107 -6.03 -5.05 2.60
C LEU A 107 -4.99 -5.60 3.58
N LYS A 108 -5.21 -6.81 4.07
CA LYS A 108 -4.31 -7.42 5.05
C LYS A 108 -2.94 -7.68 4.46
N ASP A 109 -1.93 -7.51 5.30
CA ASP A 109 -0.57 -7.87 4.92
C ASP A 109 -0.47 -9.36 4.58
N ASN A 110 0.34 -9.66 3.58
CA ASN A 110 0.61 -11.03 3.13
C ASN A 110 -0.65 -11.78 2.66
N THR A 111 -1.49 -11.11 1.90
CA THR A 111 -2.67 -11.69 1.26
C THR A 111 -2.63 -11.49 -0.25
N THR A 112 -3.63 -11.98 -0.94
CA THR A 112 -3.82 -11.74 -2.37
C THR A 112 -5.15 -11.06 -2.62
N ILE A 113 -5.24 -10.31 -3.72
CA ILE A 113 -6.49 -9.81 -4.30
C ILE A 113 -6.50 -10.10 -5.80
N ALA A 114 -7.67 -10.28 -6.38
CA ALA A 114 -7.84 -10.34 -7.82
C ALA A 114 -8.36 -9.00 -8.33
N ILE A 115 -7.77 -8.46 -9.39
CA ILE A 115 -8.21 -7.24 -10.07
C ILE A 115 -8.36 -7.58 -11.56
N ASN A 116 -9.59 -7.55 -12.08
CA ASN A 116 -9.87 -7.90 -13.48
C ASN A 116 -9.17 -9.20 -13.90
N ASP A 117 -9.33 -10.27 -13.09
CA ASP A 117 -8.73 -11.60 -13.28
C ASP A 117 -7.21 -11.68 -13.08
N HIS A 118 -6.53 -10.61 -12.76
CA HIS A 118 -5.12 -10.59 -12.41
C HIS A 118 -4.91 -10.75 -10.91
N LEU A 119 -4.09 -11.72 -10.51
CA LEU A 119 -3.75 -11.95 -9.10
C LEU A 119 -2.63 -11.01 -8.66
N PHE A 120 -2.89 -10.22 -7.61
CA PHE A 120 -1.91 -9.36 -6.96
C PHE A 120 -1.60 -9.86 -5.55
N TYR A 121 -0.33 -9.86 -5.19
CA TYR A 121 0.10 -10.02 -3.81
C TYR A 121 0.13 -8.67 -3.11
N VAL A 122 -0.38 -8.62 -1.89
CA VAL A 122 -0.48 -7.40 -1.08
C VAL A 122 0.34 -7.53 0.19
N THR A 123 1.15 -6.52 0.49
CA THR A 123 1.87 -6.40 1.77
C THR A 123 2.11 -4.93 2.07
N GLY A 124 1.96 -4.55 3.32
CA GLY A 124 2.12 -3.17 3.77
C GLY A 124 3.32 -2.96 4.67
N GLY A 125 3.46 -1.72 5.12
CA GLY A 125 4.49 -1.27 6.05
C GLY A 125 5.72 -0.72 5.38
N GLY A 126 6.55 -0.06 6.19
CA GLY A 126 7.81 0.54 5.79
C GLY A 126 8.58 1.02 7.01
N VAL A 127 9.84 1.36 6.84
CA VAL A 127 10.71 1.86 7.91
C VAL A 127 10.65 3.38 7.97
N SER A 128 10.26 3.93 9.12
CA SER A 128 10.23 5.38 9.35
C SER A 128 11.64 5.93 9.62
N LEU A 129 12.16 6.72 8.67
CA LEU A 129 13.49 7.33 8.79
C LEU A 129 13.57 8.38 9.91
N ASP A 130 12.45 9.00 10.22
CA ASP A 130 12.30 10.06 11.22
C ASP A 130 11.75 9.55 12.58
N ARG A 131 11.81 8.24 12.82
CA ARG A 131 11.27 7.60 14.04
C ARG A 131 11.76 8.24 15.35
N HIS A 132 12.97 8.86 15.35
CA HIS A 132 13.53 9.59 16.49
C HIS A 132 12.75 10.86 16.85
N ARG A 133 11.90 11.37 15.95
CA ARG A 133 11.00 12.51 16.16
C ARG A 133 9.56 12.10 16.46
N ARG A 134 9.27 10.79 16.44
CA ARG A 134 7.92 10.26 16.58
C ARG A 134 7.69 9.71 17.98
N THR A 135 6.41 9.60 18.36
CA THR A 135 6.00 9.07 19.66
C THR A 135 5.58 7.62 19.51
N PRO A 136 6.24 6.66 20.21
CA PRO A 136 5.84 5.26 20.21
C PRO A 136 4.36 5.07 20.59
N GLY A 137 3.65 4.24 19.80
CA GLY A 137 2.23 3.95 20.00
C GLY A 137 1.25 5.03 19.51
N LYS A 138 1.76 6.21 19.05
CA LYS A 138 0.94 7.30 18.49
C LYS A 138 1.30 7.59 17.03
N SER A 139 2.58 7.75 16.74
CA SER A 139 3.07 8.08 15.39
C SER A 139 4.23 7.20 14.93
N TRP A 140 4.59 6.20 15.72
CA TRP A 140 5.57 5.16 15.40
C TRP A 140 5.24 3.86 16.11
N TRP A 141 5.47 2.74 15.43
CA TRP A 141 5.22 1.38 15.95
C TRP A 141 6.39 0.47 15.60
N GLU A 142 6.78 -0.38 16.55
CA GLU A 142 7.87 -1.35 16.36
C GLU A 142 7.56 -2.36 15.23
N ASP A 143 6.28 -2.62 14.98
CA ASP A 143 5.79 -3.54 13.95
C ASP A 143 5.33 -2.82 12.66
N GLU A 144 5.79 -1.58 12.42
CA GLU A 144 5.53 -0.86 11.16
C GLU A 144 6.27 -1.46 9.94
N PRO A 145 7.50 -2.05 10.08
CA PRO A 145 8.23 -2.54 8.92
C PRO A 145 7.49 -3.63 8.15
N MET A 146 7.73 -3.64 6.83
CA MET A 146 7.22 -4.69 5.95
C MET A 146 7.86 -6.05 6.28
N TYR A 147 7.03 -7.11 6.25
CA TYR A 147 7.50 -8.48 6.36
C TYR A 147 6.85 -9.38 5.32
N VAL A 148 7.66 -10.12 4.56
CA VAL A 148 7.22 -11.06 3.53
C VAL A 148 7.61 -12.48 3.95
N PRO A 149 6.64 -13.38 4.23
CA PRO A 149 6.92 -14.76 4.59
C PRO A 149 7.65 -15.50 3.45
N PRO A 150 8.72 -16.25 3.72
CA PRO A 150 9.40 -17.05 2.70
C PRO A 150 8.47 -18.04 1.99
N GLU A 151 7.47 -18.54 2.71
CA GLU A 151 6.46 -19.46 2.19
C GLU A 151 5.61 -18.80 1.08
N ALA A 152 5.19 -17.55 1.28
CA ALA A 152 4.45 -16.80 0.27
C ALA A 152 5.26 -16.64 -1.02
N VAL A 153 6.56 -16.34 -0.90
CA VAL A 153 7.46 -16.26 -2.07
C VAL A 153 7.52 -17.58 -2.82
N LYS A 154 7.68 -18.69 -2.09
CA LYS A 154 7.76 -20.04 -2.69
C LYS A 154 6.45 -20.42 -3.39
N GLU A 155 5.32 -20.12 -2.76
CA GLU A 155 4.00 -20.54 -3.23
C GLU A 155 3.50 -19.72 -4.41
N LEU A 156 3.82 -18.42 -4.44
CA LEU A 156 3.33 -17.47 -5.44
C LEU A 156 4.30 -17.18 -6.58
N LYS A 157 5.51 -17.74 -6.56
CA LYS A 157 6.52 -17.51 -7.61
C LYS A 157 5.96 -17.84 -8.99
N GLY A 158 5.92 -16.84 -9.87
CA GLY A 158 5.42 -16.96 -11.24
C GLY A 158 3.89 -17.10 -11.36
N LYS A 159 3.15 -16.94 -10.26
CA LYS A 159 1.68 -17.04 -10.25
C LYS A 159 1.01 -15.68 -10.09
N VAL A 160 1.69 -14.69 -9.49
CA VAL A 160 1.15 -13.35 -9.33
C VAL A 160 1.43 -12.50 -10.56
N TYR A 161 0.42 -11.77 -11.00
CA TYR A 161 0.57 -10.75 -12.02
C TYR A 161 1.34 -9.54 -11.48
N GLY A 162 1.01 -9.13 -10.24
CA GLY A 162 1.63 -7.95 -9.66
C GLY A 162 1.77 -7.99 -8.14
N VAL A 163 2.42 -6.96 -7.63
CA VAL A 163 2.57 -6.66 -6.20
C VAL A 163 1.99 -5.28 -5.92
N LEU A 164 1.24 -5.17 -4.83
CA LEU A 164 0.82 -3.91 -4.24
C LEU A 164 1.47 -3.80 -2.85
N SER A 165 2.28 -2.80 -2.64
CA SER A 165 2.92 -2.56 -1.35
C SER A 165 3.07 -1.08 -1.08
N HIS A 166 3.44 -0.71 0.15
CA HIS A 166 3.81 0.67 0.43
C HIS A 166 5.25 0.93 0.00
N VAL A 167 6.19 0.07 0.37
CA VAL A 167 7.61 0.16 -0.01
C VAL A 167 7.90 -0.74 -1.21
N GLY A 168 8.72 -0.26 -2.15
CA GLY A 168 9.20 -1.01 -3.31
C GLY A 168 10.68 -0.78 -3.59
N PRO A 169 11.16 -1.13 -4.79
CA PRO A 169 12.50 -0.79 -5.23
C PRO A 169 12.75 0.72 -5.16
N MET A 170 13.96 1.10 -4.75
CA MET A 170 14.31 2.52 -4.63
C MET A 170 14.20 3.23 -5.99
N PRO A 171 13.48 4.36 -6.07
CA PRO A 171 13.32 5.11 -7.31
C PRO A 171 14.64 5.61 -7.89
N THR A 172 14.71 5.72 -9.21
CA THR A 172 15.87 6.19 -9.96
C THR A 172 16.38 7.53 -9.44
N GLY A 173 17.68 7.63 -9.24
CA GLY A 173 18.33 8.86 -8.77
C GLY A 173 18.18 9.16 -7.27
N ARG A 174 17.49 8.31 -6.50
CA ARG A 174 17.54 8.40 -5.04
C ARG A 174 18.85 7.80 -4.50
N ILE A 175 19.38 8.46 -3.49
CA ILE A 175 20.56 7.97 -2.75
C ILE A 175 20.06 7.19 -1.54
N PRO A 176 20.57 5.97 -1.29
CA PRO A 176 20.24 5.23 -0.07
C PRO A 176 20.53 6.06 1.18
N VAL A 177 19.61 6.05 2.12
CA VAL A 177 19.81 6.70 3.41
C VAL A 177 20.92 5.95 4.14
N SER A 178 21.92 6.73 4.62
CA SER A 178 22.94 6.27 5.55
C SER A 178 22.72 6.95 6.90
N THR A 179 22.76 6.19 7.97
CA THR A 179 22.52 6.68 9.33
C THR A 179 23.55 6.11 10.29
N SER A 180 23.87 6.89 11.33
CA SER A 180 24.67 6.39 12.46
C SER A 180 23.85 5.63 13.50
N ASP A 181 22.52 5.63 13.39
CA ASP A 181 21.65 4.79 14.21
C ASP A 181 21.71 3.34 13.72
N ALA A 182 22.46 2.50 14.46
CA ALA A 182 22.65 1.09 14.10
C ALA A 182 21.34 0.29 14.05
N GLY A 183 20.34 0.63 14.88
CA GLY A 183 19.03 -0.02 14.87
C GLY A 183 18.25 0.34 13.61
N LEU A 184 18.27 1.60 13.21
CA LEU A 184 17.62 2.05 11.97
C LEU A 184 18.30 1.43 10.74
N GLU A 185 19.64 1.39 10.70
CA GLU A 185 20.36 0.75 9.58
C GLU A 185 20.02 -0.74 9.45
N GLN A 186 19.89 -1.45 10.59
CA GLN A 186 19.47 -2.85 10.58
C GLN A 186 18.05 -3.04 10.04
N ASP A 187 17.10 -2.16 10.41
CA ASP A 187 15.73 -2.22 9.92
C ASP A 187 15.65 -1.90 8.43
N LEU A 188 16.42 -0.92 7.94
CA LEU A 188 16.52 -0.62 6.51
C LEU A 188 17.10 -1.79 5.71
N GLU A 189 18.12 -2.50 6.24
CA GLU A 189 18.64 -3.70 5.55
C GLU A 189 17.62 -4.84 5.55
N ARG A 190 16.87 -5.02 6.63
CA ARG A 190 15.75 -5.98 6.66
C ARG A 190 14.70 -5.63 5.60
N GLU A 191 14.34 -4.36 5.46
CA GLU A 191 13.40 -3.89 4.43
C GLU A 191 13.92 -4.18 3.02
N ARG A 192 15.19 -3.90 2.72
CA ARG A 192 15.82 -4.25 1.43
C ARG A 192 15.74 -5.76 1.14
N ILE A 193 15.86 -6.60 2.19
CA ILE A 193 15.68 -8.05 2.05
C ILE A 193 14.24 -8.40 1.66
N GLN A 194 13.23 -7.72 2.24
CA GLN A 194 11.83 -7.96 1.87
C GLN A 194 11.56 -7.55 0.42
N VAL A 195 12.06 -6.39 -0.01
CA VAL A 195 11.97 -5.94 -1.41
C VAL A 195 12.56 -7.01 -2.35
N ARG A 196 13.77 -7.52 -2.05
CA ARG A 196 14.38 -8.61 -2.83
C ARG A 196 13.55 -9.91 -2.84
N ARG A 197 12.82 -10.19 -1.75
CA ARG A 197 11.91 -11.35 -1.69
C ARG A 197 10.72 -11.18 -2.63
N LEU A 198 10.14 -9.99 -2.69
CA LEU A 198 9.03 -9.71 -3.60
C LEU A 198 9.43 -9.83 -5.06
N LEU A 199 10.61 -9.35 -5.46
CA LEU A 199 11.15 -9.57 -6.83
C LEU A 199 11.30 -11.07 -7.17
N LYS A 200 11.63 -11.92 -6.19
CA LYS A 200 11.72 -13.37 -6.38
C LYS A 200 10.37 -14.04 -6.71
N MET A 201 9.24 -13.38 -6.44
CA MET A 201 7.93 -13.86 -6.91
C MET A 201 7.78 -13.70 -8.42
N LYS A 202 8.63 -12.91 -9.08
CA LYS A 202 8.62 -12.60 -10.53
C LYS A 202 7.29 -11.97 -10.97
N PRO A 203 6.81 -10.90 -10.31
CA PRO A 203 5.63 -10.20 -10.78
C PRO A 203 5.93 -9.48 -12.11
N LYS A 204 4.89 -9.27 -12.94
CA LYS A 204 5.02 -8.42 -14.14
C LYS A 204 5.00 -6.93 -13.76
N LYS A 205 4.22 -6.56 -12.76
CA LYS A 205 4.05 -5.18 -12.31
C LYS A 205 4.17 -5.06 -10.80
N TRP A 206 4.67 -3.93 -10.34
CA TRP A 206 4.76 -3.62 -8.90
C TRP A 206 4.40 -2.16 -8.68
N PHE A 207 3.31 -1.90 -7.94
CA PHE A 207 2.85 -0.57 -7.60
C PHE A 207 3.13 -0.29 -6.11
N TYR A 208 3.70 0.89 -5.81
CA TYR A 208 4.10 1.29 -4.46
C TYR A 208 4.18 2.80 -4.31
N GLY A 209 4.25 3.31 -3.06
CA GLY A 209 4.40 4.72 -2.69
C GLY A 209 5.69 4.99 -1.92
N HIS A 210 5.57 5.55 -0.70
CA HIS A 210 6.62 5.77 0.30
C HIS A 210 7.69 6.80 -0.07
N TYR A 211 8.12 6.84 -1.30
CA TYR A 211 9.26 7.69 -1.72
C TYR A 211 8.85 9.09 -2.13
N HIS A 212 7.57 9.42 -2.14
CA HIS A 212 7.02 10.73 -2.55
C HIS A 212 7.51 11.18 -3.92
N LYS A 213 7.67 10.26 -4.85
CA LYS A 213 8.20 10.50 -6.19
C LYS A 213 7.55 9.58 -7.20
N ASP A 214 7.11 10.15 -8.32
CA ASP A 214 6.73 9.35 -9.47
C ASP A 214 7.97 8.81 -10.19
N ASP A 215 8.00 7.49 -10.38
CA ASP A 215 9.10 6.81 -11.07
C ASP A 215 8.59 5.54 -11.74
N LEU A 216 9.15 5.24 -12.90
CA LEU A 216 8.93 3.99 -13.62
C LEU A 216 10.28 3.39 -13.96
N GLN A 217 10.56 2.20 -13.47
CA GLN A 217 11.80 1.50 -13.72
C GLN A 217 11.56 0.00 -13.96
N LEU A 218 12.42 -0.61 -14.76
CA LEU A 218 12.44 -2.06 -14.94
C LEU A 218 13.47 -2.66 -13.99
N VAL A 219 13.03 -3.57 -13.12
CA VAL A 219 13.89 -4.28 -12.16
C VAL A 219 13.62 -5.78 -12.27
N ASP A 220 14.62 -6.58 -12.64
CA ASP A 220 14.48 -8.04 -12.78
C ASP A 220 13.23 -8.46 -13.60
N ASP A 221 12.99 -7.85 -14.76
CA ASP A 221 11.84 -8.05 -15.64
C ASP A 221 10.47 -7.62 -15.02
N THR A 222 10.48 -6.86 -13.94
CA THR A 222 9.29 -6.30 -13.30
C THR A 222 9.19 -4.81 -13.61
N ASP A 223 8.05 -4.36 -14.15
CA ASP A 223 7.71 -2.94 -14.24
C ASP A 223 7.39 -2.42 -12.84
N CYS A 224 8.29 -1.63 -12.27
CA CYS A 224 8.18 -1.05 -10.93
C CYS A 224 7.68 0.38 -11.03
N ILE A 225 6.47 0.64 -10.56
CA ILE A 225 5.76 1.92 -10.66
C ILE A 225 5.66 2.52 -9.24
N CYS A 226 6.51 3.52 -8.97
CA CYS A 226 6.44 4.31 -7.74
C CYS A 226 5.48 5.48 -7.97
N LEU A 227 4.54 5.67 -7.06
CA LEU A 227 3.59 6.78 -7.11
C LEU A 227 3.92 7.80 -6.03
N GLY A 228 4.09 9.05 -6.44
CA GLY A 228 4.29 10.19 -5.54
C GLY A 228 3.06 10.49 -4.70
N VAL A 229 3.17 11.55 -3.88
CA VAL A 229 2.06 11.98 -3.02
C VAL A 229 0.82 12.29 -3.87
N ARG A 230 -0.29 11.61 -3.61
CA ARG A 230 -1.57 11.69 -4.33
C ARG A 230 -1.49 11.47 -5.84
N SER A 231 -0.36 10.93 -6.34
CA SER A 231 -0.29 10.50 -7.74
C SER A 231 -1.22 9.34 -8.00
N LEU A 232 -2.03 9.45 -9.06
CA LEU A 232 -3.01 8.46 -9.45
C LEU A 232 -2.60 7.75 -10.73
N TYR A 233 -2.67 6.42 -10.72
CA TYR A 233 -2.39 5.56 -11.86
C TYR A 233 -3.63 4.73 -12.22
N PRO A 234 -4.26 4.93 -13.40
CA PRO A 234 -5.36 4.09 -13.85
C PRO A 234 -4.83 2.71 -14.29
N PHE A 235 -5.38 1.66 -13.73
CA PHE A 235 -5.07 0.29 -14.14
C PHE A 235 -6.01 -0.12 -15.27
N LEU A 236 -5.51 -0.02 -16.52
CA LEU A 236 -6.27 -0.22 -17.75
C LEU A 236 -6.09 -1.62 -18.36
N ASP A 237 -5.54 -2.57 -17.62
CA ASP A 237 -5.31 -3.92 -18.12
C ASP A 237 -6.61 -4.74 -18.00
N TYR A 238 -7.37 -4.76 -19.07
CA TYR A 238 -8.67 -5.43 -19.16
C TYR A 238 -8.55 -6.89 -19.59
N GLY A 239 -7.38 -7.53 -19.47
CA GLY A 239 -7.15 -8.93 -19.84
C GLY A 239 -7.69 -9.24 -21.24
N MET A 240 -6.81 -9.41 -22.21
CA MET A 240 -7.20 -9.95 -23.53
C MET A 240 -7.37 -11.46 -23.43
#